data_a2d7405cec18462cd5d41f640cfa2bab
#
_entry.id   a2d7405cec18462cd5d41f640cfa2bab
#
_cell.length_a   1.000
_cell.length_b   1.000
_cell.length_c   1.000
_cell.angle_alpha   90.00
_cell.angle_beta   90.00
_cell.angle_gamma   90.00
#
_symmetry.space_group_name_H-M   'P 1'
#
loop_
_entity.id
_entity.type
_entity.pdbx_description
1 polymer ?
#
loop_
_entity_poly.entity_id
_entity_poly.type
_entity_poly.pdbx_seq_one_letter_code
_entity_poly.pdbx_strand_id
1 'polypeptide(L)'
;MKNTIAVLAVSSLLAFSACKKTENTAVADKTEASQPEKFTVDSVKVSDSSKIADSLTVSFTSKLLVFPALKDRKLLDSIYFQNKGIKDFSKNGLQAYLESDKNKYFKSVKNDSKDWISGSYAQDWYTNSHMNLVSNENDYMHISYLWSSYEGGAHDNYGFSERVFDLKKNKKLELKDITSMPKAKLESILMKNINTIHSGTSDNGGDVKNSDMLLVEVIPATDNFYFDQKNLYFHYSPYEITAFAAGDIVIPVSWEELKGTLNTEFKERMKIK
;
A
#
# COMPACT_ATOMS: atom_id res chain seq x y z
N MET A 1 -16.01 -58.70 10.47
CA MET A 1 -15.26 -59.15 11.66
C MET A 1 -15.10 -57.94 12.58
N LYS A 2 -15.69 -58.07 13.74
CA LYS A 2 -15.73 -57.12 14.87
C LYS A 2 -14.34 -56.99 15.49
N ASN A 3 -13.96 -55.82 15.97
CA ASN A 3 -13.23 -55.71 17.24
C ASN A 3 -13.40 -54.28 17.81
N THR A 4 -14.05 -54.29 18.94
CA THR A 4 -14.28 -53.25 19.92
C THR A 4 -13.17 -53.32 20.99
N ILE A 5 -12.60 -52.19 21.42
CA ILE A 5 -11.87 -52.06 22.69
C ILE A 5 -12.00 -50.59 23.10
N ALA A 6 -12.79 -50.26 24.03
CA ALA A 6 -12.79 -50.24 25.50
C ALA A 6 -12.05 -49.02 26.09
N VAL A 7 -12.88 -48.19 26.73
CA VAL A 7 -12.64 -47.01 27.57
C VAL A 7 -11.93 -47.41 28.86
N LEU A 8 -11.02 -46.58 29.33
CA LEU A 8 -10.61 -46.59 30.75
C LEU A 8 -10.50 -45.13 31.25
N ALA A 9 -11.48 -44.77 32.04
CA ALA A 9 -11.50 -43.58 32.88
C ALA A 9 -10.73 -43.89 34.20
N VAL A 10 -9.85 -43.00 34.60
CA VAL A 10 -9.29 -42.98 35.95
C VAL A 10 -9.55 -41.63 36.59
N SER A 11 -10.51 -41.64 37.49
CA SER A 11 -10.82 -40.60 38.45
C SER A 11 -9.90 -40.72 39.65
N SER A 12 -9.26 -39.67 40.08
CA SER A 12 -8.69 -39.57 41.43
C SER A 12 -9.07 -38.24 42.06
N LEU A 13 -10.05 -38.32 42.94
CA LEU A 13 -10.33 -37.33 43.98
C LEU A 13 -9.23 -37.37 45.03
N LEU A 14 -8.76 -36.23 45.46
CA LEU A 14 -8.17 -36.03 46.77
C LEU A 14 -8.67 -34.74 47.40
N ALA A 15 -9.15 -34.88 48.61
CA ALA A 15 -9.88 -33.92 49.41
C ALA A 15 -8.97 -33.08 50.33
N PHE A 16 -9.38 -31.89 50.55
CA PHE A 16 -9.34 -30.98 51.71
C PHE A 16 -8.28 -31.12 52.80
N SER A 17 -7.62 -30.01 53.08
CA SER A 17 -7.40 -29.54 54.45
C SER A 17 -7.37 -28.01 54.51
N ALA A 18 -8.33 -27.47 55.25
CA ALA A 18 -8.43 -26.08 55.58
C ALA A 18 -7.50 -25.75 56.77
N CYS A 19 -6.74 -24.67 56.67
CA CYS A 19 -6.26 -23.92 57.86
C CYS A 19 -6.34 -22.43 57.58
N LYS A 20 -7.21 -21.77 58.36
CA LYS A 20 -7.24 -20.30 58.49
C LYS A 20 -5.97 -19.81 59.17
N LYS A 21 -5.32 -18.81 58.60
CA LYS A 21 -4.56 -17.83 59.37
C LYS A 21 -4.63 -16.48 58.63
N THR A 22 -5.19 -15.51 59.34
CA THR A 22 -5.35 -14.13 58.96
C THR A 22 -4.00 -13.43 59.19
N GLU A 23 -3.41 -12.85 58.15
CA GLU A 23 -2.43 -11.77 58.30
C GLU A 23 -2.54 -10.84 57.11
N ASN A 24 -2.72 -9.57 57.40
CA ASN A 24 -2.73 -8.46 56.47
C ASN A 24 -1.40 -8.36 55.73
N THR A 25 -1.45 -8.47 54.41
CA THR A 25 -0.35 -8.02 53.56
C THR A 25 -0.89 -7.28 52.34
N ALA A 26 -0.28 -6.13 52.09
CA ALA A 26 -0.60 -5.17 51.07
C ALA A 26 -0.89 -5.80 49.72
N VAL A 27 -1.98 -5.33 49.09
CA VAL A 27 -2.31 -5.60 47.69
C VAL A 27 -1.23 -4.96 46.82
N ALA A 28 -0.27 -5.75 46.40
CA ALA A 28 0.58 -5.36 45.26
C ALA A 28 -0.27 -5.50 44.02
N ASP A 29 -0.62 -4.34 43.47
CA ASP A 29 -1.26 -4.18 42.17
C ASP A 29 -0.35 -4.85 41.12
N LYS A 30 -0.68 -6.08 40.71
CA LYS A 30 -0.05 -6.74 39.59
C LYS A 30 -0.61 -6.05 38.36
N THR A 31 0.08 -5.02 37.90
CA THR A 31 -0.05 -4.53 36.55
C THR A 31 0.24 -5.72 35.63
N GLU A 32 -0.79 -6.37 35.12
CA GLU A 32 -0.65 -7.31 34.00
C GLU A 32 0.04 -6.56 32.87
N ALA A 33 1.27 -6.96 32.59
CA ALA A 33 1.97 -6.50 31.41
C ALA A 33 1.12 -6.93 30.20
N SER A 34 0.40 -5.99 29.60
CA SER A 34 -0.34 -6.21 28.37
C SER A 34 0.62 -6.77 27.34
N GLN A 35 0.34 -7.94 26.81
CA GLN A 35 1.08 -8.47 25.67
C GLN A 35 1.05 -7.40 24.56
N PRO A 36 2.18 -7.15 23.86
CA PRO A 36 2.19 -6.18 22.79
C PRO A 36 1.08 -6.55 21.79
N GLU A 37 0.15 -5.62 21.55
CA GLU A 37 -0.92 -5.81 20.56
C GLU A 37 -0.27 -6.22 19.23
N LYS A 38 -0.63 -7.40 18.75
CA LYS A 38 -0.14 -7.87 17.44
C LYS A 38 -0.58 -6.86 16.38
N PHE A 39 0.37 -6.32 15.63
CA PHE A 39 0.07 -5.43 14.52
C PHE A 39 -0.82 -6.15 13.51
N THR A 40 -2.08 -5.75 13.45
CA THR A 40 -3.07 -6.34 12.55
C THR A 40 -3.52 -5.30 11.54
N VAL A 41 -3.76 -5.75 10.31
CA VAL A 41 -4.29 -4.93 9.23
C VAL A 41 -5.55 -5.61 8.71
N ASP A 42 -6.64 -4.86 8.65
CA ASP A 42 -7.92 -5.26 8.05
C ASP A 42 -8.17 -4.40 6.81
N SER A 43 -9.29 -4.55 6.16
CA SER A 43 -9.66 -3.72 5.01
C SER A 43 -11.15 -3.50 4.92
N VAL A 44 -11.52 -2.40 4.24
CA VAL A 44 -12.88 -2.14 3.76
C VAL A 44 -12.84 -2.03 2.24
N LYS A 45 -13.89 -2.49 1.58
CA LYS A 45 -14.04 -2.40 0.13
C LYS A 45 -15.46 -2.01 -0.22
N VAL A 46 -15.60 -1.07 -1.13
CA VAL A 46 -16.85 -0.73 -1.80
C VAL A 46 -16.69 -1.01 -3.28
N SER A 47 -17.65 -1.74 -3.86
CA SER A 47 -17.68 -2.03 -5.30
C SER A 47 -19.13 -2.00 -5.74
N ASP A 48 -19.44 -1.16 -6.73
CA ASP A 48 -20.80 -0.96 -7.21
C ASP A 48 -20.78 -0.48 -8.67
N SER A 49 -21.91 -0.61 -9.36
CA SER A 49 -22.09 -0.07 -10.71
C SER A 49 -23.46 0.58 -10.85
N SER A 50 -23.56 1.57 -11.72
CA SER A 50 -24.80 2.29 -11.97
C SER A 50 -24.97 2.58 -13.46
N LYS A 51 -26.14 2.30 -14.00
CA LYS A 51 -26.52 2.75 -15.33
C LYS A 51 -26.86 4.24 -15.26
N ILE A 52 -26.01 5.08 -15.81
CA ILE A 52 -26.15 6.55 -15.78
C ILE A 52 -27.01 7.03 -16.94
N ALA A 53 -26.91 6.40 -18.10
CA ALA A 53 -27.73 6.62 -19.29
C ALA A 53 -27.93 5.30 -20.03
N ASP A 54 -28.76 5.29 -21.09
CA ASP A 54 -29.03 4.06 -21.86
C ASP A 54 -27.75 3.46 -22.47
N SER A 55 -26.81 4.30 -22.82
CA SER A 55 -25.52 3.93 -23.43
C SER A 55 -24.33 4.01 -22.45
N LEU A 56 -24.54 4.31 -21.15
CA LEU A 56 -23.44 4.45 -20.20
C LEU A 56 -23.69 3.71 -18.89
N THR A 57 -22.85 2.73 -18.61
CA THR A 57 -22.68 2.12 -17.27
C THR A 57 -21.40 2.64 -16.63
N VAL A 58 -21.44 2.94 -15.36
CA VAL A 58 -20.30 3.44 -14.59
C VAL A 58 -20.08 2.55 -13.38
N SER A 59 -18.83 2.13 -13.18
CA SER A 59 -18.41 1.28 -12.06
C SER A 59 -17.45 2.02 -11.13
N PHE A 60 -17.60 1.76 -9.84
CA PHE A 60 -16.71 2.25 -8.79
C PHE A 60 -16.20 1.08 -7.96
N THR A 61 -14.90 1.01 -7.77
CA THR A 61 -14.28 0.06 -6.83
C THR A 61 -13.20 0.77 -6.02
N SER A 62 -13.30 0.73 -4.70
CA SER A 62 -12.28 1.27 -3.82
C SER A 62 -12.02 0.36 -2.62
N LYS A 63 -10.76 0.17 -2.26
CA LYS A 63 -10.31 -0.61 -1.11
C LYS A 63 -9.35 0.21 -0.27
N LEU A 64 -9.66 0.36 1.01
CA LEU A 64 -8.78 0.96 2.02
C LEU A 64 -8.36 -0.09 3.04
N LEU A 65 -7.11 -0.02 3.47
CA LEU A 65 -6.62 -0.77 4.63
C LEU A 65 -7.13 -0.12 5.91
N VAL A 66 -7.28 -0.93 6.97
CA VAL A 66 -7.68 -0.48 8.31
C VAL A 66 -6.57 -0.86 9.28
N PHE A 67 -6.11 0.07 10.08
CA PHE A 67 -5.00 -0.10 11.02
C PHE A 67 -5.49 0.10 12.48
N PRO A 68 -6.07 -0.91 13.13
CA PRO A 68 -6.65 -0.75 14.47
C PRO A 68 -5.63 -0.34 15.53
N ALA A 69 -4.38 -0.77 15.38
CA ALA A 69 -3.28 -0.47 16.30
C ALA A 69 -2.68 0.94 16.15
N LEU A 70 -2.84 1.59 14.98
CA LEU A 70 -2.30 2.93 14.74
C LEU A 70 -3.23 4.00 15.32
N LYS A 71 -2.70 4.85 16.22
CA LYS A 71 -3.45 5.92 16.89
C LYS A 71 -2.96 7.31 16.53
N ASP A 72 -1.74 7.43 16.00
CA ASP A 72 -1.18 8.73 15.62
C ASP A 72 -1.94 9.32 14.44
N ARG A 73 -2.59 10.46 14.66
CA ARG A 73 -3.43 11.12 13.65
C ARG A 73 -2.62 11.59 12.45
N LYS A 74 -1.41 12.11 12.65
CA LYS A 74 -0.56 12.60 11.56
C LYS A 74 -0.09 11.47 10.66
N LEU A 75 0.25 10.32 11.27
CA LEU A 75 0.58 9.12 10.52
C LEU A 75 -0.61 8.63 9.69
N LEU A 76 -1.81 8.54 10.30
CA LEU A 76 -3.03 8.13 9.58
C LEU A 76 -3.38 9.11 8.45
N ASP A 77 -3.33 10.43 8.68
CA ASP A 77 -3.53 11.43 7.62
C ASP A 77 -2.50 11.26 6.48
N SER A 78 -1.27 10.87 6.79
CA SER A 78 -0.24 10.57 5.78
C SER A 78 -0.48 9.25 5.05
N ILE A 79 -1.02 8.23 5.73
CA ILE A 79 -1.41 6.96 5.11
C ILE A 79 -2.58 7.17 4.14
N TYR A 80 -3.61 7.91 4.53
CA TYR A 80 -4.79 8.15 3.69
C TYR A 80 -4.72 9.46 2.89
N PHE A 81 -3.52 9.87 2.47
CA PHE A 81 -3.26 11.17 1.83
C PHE A 81 -4.08 11.46 0.58
N GLN A 82 -4.48 10.41 -0.17
CA GLN A 82 -5.35 10.54 -1.34
C GLN A 82 -6.83 10.70 -0.95
N ASN A 83 -7.21 10.27 0.24
CA ASN A 83 -8.58 10.22 0.72
C ASN A 83 -8.86 11.41 1.66
N LYS A 84 -8.83 12.62 1.10
CA LYS A 84 -9.04 13.85 1.88
C LYS A 84 -10.42 13.89 2.54
N GLY A 85 -10.45 14.35 3.77
CA GLY A 85 -11.71 14.53 4.51
C GLY A 85 -12.15 13.34 5.35
N ILE A 86 -11.37 12.27 5.43
CA ILE A 86 -11.60 11.20 6.41
C ILE A 86 -11.45 11.77 7.82
N LYS A 87 -12.51 11.65 8.63
CA LYS A 87 -12.54 12.10 10.02
C LYS A 87 -12.41 10.95 11.01
N ASP A 88 -12.90 9.78 10.62
CA ASP A 88 -12.93 8.55 11.42
C ASP A 88 -12.18 7.44 10.65
N PHE A 89 -11.06 6.99 11.22
CA PHE A 89 -10.22 5.93 10.67
C PHE A 89 -10.60 4.52 11.16
N SER A 90 -11.71 4.40 11.90
CA SER A 90 -12.29 3.09 12.21
C SER A 90 -12.78 2.39 10.95
N LYS A 91 -12.96 1.07 11.03
CA LYS A 91 -13.53 0.28 9.94
C LYS A 91 -14.86 0.86 9.44
N ASN A 92 -15.74 1.24 10.37
CA ASN A 92 -17.04 1.81 10.02
C ASN A 92 -16.92 3.22 9.40
N GLY A 93 -16.01 4.04 9.91
CA GLY A 93 -15.76 5.37 9.37
C GLY A 93 -15.18 5.33 7.96
N LEU A 94 -14.23 4.43 7.70
CA LEU A 94 -13.67 4.22 6.36
C LEU A 94 -14.69 3.63 5.39
N GLN A 95 -15.54 2.70 5.83
CA GLN A 95 -16.63 2.17 5.01
C GLN A 95 -17.61 3.29 4.62
N ALA A 96 -18.04 4.11 5.59
CA ALA A 96 -18.96 5.24 5.33
C ALA A 96 -18.34 6.29 4.40
N TYR A 97 -17.01 6.53 4.53
CA TYR A 97 -16.27 7.40 3.61
C TYR A 97 -16.34 6.87 2.17
N LEU A 98 -16.02 5.59 1.94
CA LEU A 98 -16.05 4.99 0.60
C LEU A 98 -17.44 4.99 -0.02
N GLU A 99 -18.51 4.73 0.77
CA GLU A 99 -19.88 4.82 0.29
C GLU A 99 -20.24 6.25 -0.15
N SER A 100 -19.80 7.25 0.64
CA SER A 100 -20.00 8.65 0.27
C SER A 100 -19.23 9.03 -1.00
N ASP A 101 -18.00 8.56 -1.15
CA ASP A 101 -17.15 8.82 -2.29
C ASP A 101 -17.71 8.22 -3.57
N LYS A 102 -18.16 6.96 -3.52
CA LYS A 102 -18.91 6.30 -4.59
C LYS A 102 -20.11 7.12 -5.05
N ASN A 103 -20.94 7.56 -4.10
CA ASN A 103 -22.14 8.32 -4.41
C ASN A 103 -21.83 9.67 -5.06
N LYS A 104 -20.75 10.34 -4.62
CA LYS A 104 -20.26 11.58 -5.26
C LYS A 104 -19.80 11.32 -6.69
N TYR A 105 -19.04 10.25 -6.91
CA TYR A 105 -18.54 9.88 -8.23
C TYR A 105 -19.71 9.64 -9.20
N PHE A 106 -20.66 8.79 -8.85
CA PHE A 106 -21.84 8.53 -9.71
C PHE A 106 -22.64 9.79 -9.99
N LYS A 107 -22.81 10.66 -8.98
CA LYS A 107 -23.50 11.94 -9.16
C LYS A 107 -22.73 12.89 -10.08
N SER A 108 -21.40 12.98 -9.95
CA SER A 108 -20.56 13.81 -10.82
C SER A 108 -20.69 13.33 -12.25
N VAL A 109 -20.42 12.05 -12.53
CA VAL A 109 -20.53 11.49 -13.88
C VAL A 109 -21.92 11.73 -14.47
N LYS A 110 -22.99 11.52 -13.70
CA LYS A 110 -24.36 11.78 -14.17
C LYS A 110 -24.59 13.24 -14.54
N ASN A 111 -23.99 14.18 -13.84
CA ASN A 111 -24.14 15.60 -14.12
C ASN A 111 -23.30 16.02 -15.34
N ASP A 112 -22.07 15.55 -15.41
CA ASP A 112 -21.09 15.98 -16.41
C ASP A 112 -21.35 15.33 -17.77
N SER A 113 -22.05 14.19 -17.80
CA SER A 113 -22.35 13.45 -19.02
C SER A 113 -23.67 13.81 -19.70
N LYS A 114 -24.49 14.68 -19.08
CA LYS A 114 -25.84 14.99 -19.56
C LYS A 114 -25.92 15.52 -21.01
N ASP A 115 -24.92 16.30 -21.41
CA ASP A 115 -24.97 17.06 -22.66
C ASP A 115 -24.30 16.33 -23.84
N TRP A 116 -23.60 15.23 -23.62
CA TRP A 116 -22.82 14.57 -24.67
C TRP A 116 -22.97 13.04 -24.75
N ILE A 117 -23.68 12.40 -23.81
CA ILE A 117 -24.08 10.99 -23.95
C ILE A 117 -25.33 10.90 -24.84
N SER A 118 -25.17 11.17 -26.12
CA SER A 118 -26.18 10.89 -27.14
C SER A 118 -25.74 9.76 -28.09
N GLY A 119 -24.69 9.02 -27.74
CA GLY A 119 -24.08 8.02 -28.60
C GLY A 119 -24.87 6.72 -28.71
N SER A 120 -24.85 6.14 -29.89
CA SER A 120 -25.44 4.84 -30.21
C SER A 120 -24.62 3.66 -29.66
N TYR A 121 -23.47 3.89 -29.04
CA TYR A 121 -22.56 2.85 -28.56
C TYR A 121 -22.61 2.77 -27.04
N ALA A 122 -22.78 1.54 -26.53
CA ALA A 122 -22.65 1.27 -25.11
C ALA A 122 -21.22 1.52 -24.65
N GLN A 123 -21.08 2.19 -23.50
CA GLN A 123 -19.80 2.51 -22.86
C GLN A 123 -19.83 2.04 -21.42
N ASP A 124 -18.71 1.49 -20.96
CA ASP A 124 -18.50 1.11 -19.58
C ASP A 124 -17.33 1.94 -19.04
N TRP A 125 -17.65 2.90 -18.16
CA TRP A 125 -16.64 3.70 -17.49
C TRP A 125 -16.36 3.16 -16.10
N TYR A 126 -15.17 3.37 -15.61
CA TYR A 126 -14.83 2.92 -14.27
C TYR A 126 -13.80 3.80 -13.57
N THR A 127 -13.83 3.74 -12.25
CA THR A 127 -12.73 4.19 -11.40
C THR A 127 -12.43 3.12 -10.36
N ASN A 128 -11.15 2.79 -10.19
CA ASN A 128 -10.67 1.83 -9.22
C ASN A 128 -9.57 2.47 -8.36
N SER A 129 -9.56 2.17 -7.07
CA SER A 129 -8.46 2.52 -6.18
C SER A 129 -8.22 1.42 -5.14
N HIS A 130 -6.96 1.09 -4.90
CA HIS A 130 -6.59 0.02 -3.99
C HIS A 130 -5.39 0.40 -3.13
N MET A 131 -5.53 0.25 -1.82
CA MET A 131 -4.39 0.22 -0.90
C MET A 131 -3.99 -1.25 -0.66
N ASN A 132 -2.70 -1.54 -0.77
CA ASN A 132 -2.13 -2.85 -0.49
C ASN A 132 -0.97 -2.72 0.48
N LEU A 133 -1.00 -3.49 1.58
CA LEU A 133 0.16 -3.67 2.44
C LEU A 133 1.12 -4.63 1.72
N VAL A 134 2.29 -4.12 1.35
CA VAL A 134 3.32 -4.90 0.64
C VAL A 134 4.26 -5.57 1.64
N SER A 135 4.73 -4.82 2.64
CA SER A 135 5.60 -5.33 3.69
C SER A 135 5.42 -4.55 5.00
N ASN A 136 5.76 -5.20 6.11
CA ASN A 136 5.89 -4.57 7.42
C ASN A 136 7.03 -5.26 8.17
N GLU A 137 8.24 -4.78 7.94
CA GLU A 137 9.47 -5.37 8.45
C GLU A 137 10.42 -4.30 9.00
N ASN A 138 11.18 -4.64 10.04
CA ASN A 138 12.13 -3.74 10.68
C ASN A 138 11.52 -2.38 11.11
N ASP A 139 10.23 -2.39 11.52
CA ASP A 139 9.41 -1.21 11.82
C ASP A 139 9.24 -0.24 10.64
N TYR A 140 9.43 -0.72 9.43
CA TYR A 140 9.04 -0.03 8.20
C TYR A 140 7.85 -0.72 7.56
N MET A 141 6.80 0.06 7.32
CA MET A 141 5.57 -0.41 6.66
C MET A 141 5.50 0.17 5.25
N HIS A 142 5.48 -0.70 4.23
CA HIS A 142 5.31 -0.31 2.84
C HIS A 142 3.87 -0.53 2.39
N ILE A 143 3.25 0.54 1.91
CA ILE A 143 1.92 0.52 1.30
C ILE A 143 2.03 0.98 -0.15
N SER A 144 1.50 0.17 -1.06
CA SER A 144 1.30 0.53 -2.45
C SER A 144 -0.14 0.98 -2.68
N TYR A 145 -0.31 2.07 -3.41
CA TYR A 145 -1.58 2.66 -3.81
C TYR A 145 -1.68 2.58 -5.33
N LEU A 146 -2.61 1.81 -5.81
CA LEU A 146 -2.95 1.71 -7.22
C LEU A 146 -4.25 2.47 -7.48
N TRP A 147 -4.28 3.24 -8.54
CA TRP A 147 -5.52 3.77 -9.11
C TRP A 147 -5.58 3.45 -10.60
N SER A 148 -6.80 3.27 -11.12
CA SER A 148 -7.04 3.16 -12.56
C SER A 148 -8.42 3.71 -12.89
N SER A 149 -8.57 4.28 -14.07
CA SER A 149 -9.85 4.79 -14.55
C SER A 149 -9.95 4.70 -16.06
N TYR A 150 -11.18 4.58 -16.54
CA TYR A 150 -11.54 4.73 -17.95
C TYR A 150 -12.81 5.56 -18.03
N GLU A 151 -12.73 6.65 -18.76
CA GLU A 151 -13.85 7.59 -19.00
C GLU A 151 -14.02 7.85 -20.50
N GLY A 152 -13.76 6.84 -21.31
CA GLY A 152 -13.72 6.94 -22.77
C GLY A 152 -12.32 7.25 -23.30
N GLY A 153 -12.11 7.02 -24.59
CA GLY A 153 -10.84 7.23 -25.26
C GLY A 153 -10.17 5.92 -25.72
N ALA A 154 -8.90 6.00 -26.09
CA ALA A 154 -8.16 4.88 -26.70
C ALA A 154 -7.73 3.80 -25.69
N HIS A 155 -7.49 4.17 -24.45
CA HIS A 155 -7.07 3.28 -23.37
C HIS A 155 -7.46 3.85 -22.00
N ASP A 156 -7.37 3.03 -20.97
CA ASP A 156 -7.48 3.44 -19.57
C ASP A 156 -6.24 4.23 -19.11
N ASN A 157 -6.38 4.87 -17.95
CA ASN A 157 -5.28 5.48 -17.23
C ASN A 157 -5.08 4.73 -15.91
N TYR A 158 -3.83 4.58 -15.49
CA TYR A 158 -3.50 4.01 -14.19
C TYR A 158 -2.20 4.60 -13.63
N GLY A 159 -2.02 4.46 -12.35
CA GLY A 159 -0.80 4.90 -11.72
C GLY A 159 -0.60 4.32 -10.32
N PHE A 160 0.61 4.45 -9.85
CA PHE A 160 1.07 3.92 -8.58
C PHE A 160 1.61 5.03 -7.68
N SER A 161 1.39 4.87 -6.38
CA SER A 161 2.10 5.64 -5.36
C SER A 161 2.62 4.68 -4.31
N GLU A 162 3.93 4.68 -4.14
CA GLU A 162 4.61 3.86 -3.14
C GLU A 162 4.93 4.72 -1.93
N ARG A 163 4.58 4.25 -0.73
CA ARG A 163 4.91 4.95 0.52
C ARG A 163 5.42 3.99 1.56
N VAL A 164 6.56 4.33 2.12
CA VAL A 164 7.10 3.64 3.29
C VAL A 164 6.92 4.53 4.51
N PHE A 165 6.47 3.93 5.61
CA PHE A 165 6.25 4.59 6.89
C PHE A 165 7.20 4.03 7.93
N ASP A 166 7.89 4.92 8.64
CA ASP A 166 8.66 4.58 9.84
C ASP A 166 7.70 4.54 11.04
N LEU A 167 7.37 3.33 11.49
CA LEU A 167 6.44 3.11 12.59
C LEU A 167 7.03 3.49 13.96
N LYS A 168 8.38 3.53 14.10
CA LYS A 168 9.02 4.04 15.32
C LYS A 168 8.89 5.55 15.44
N LYS A 169 8.99 6.25 14.30
CA LYS A 169 8.96 7.73 14.26
C LYS A 169 7.57 8.28 13.91
N ASN A 170 6.58 7.41 13.65
CA ASN A 170 5.22 7.75 13.23
C ASN A 170 5.21 8.75 12.05
N LYS A 171 5.99 8.49 11.01
CA LYS A 171 6.07 9.39 9.85
C LYS A 171 6.26 8.64 8.53
N LYS A 172 5.87 9.27 7.41
CA LYS A 172 6.30 8.87 6.08
C LYS A 172 7.83 8.98 6.01
N LEU A 173 8.47 7.96 5.47
CA LEU A 173 9.90 7.99 5.19
C LEU A 173 10.17 8.85 3.96
N GLU A 174 11.18 9.71 4.03
CA GLU A 174 11.66 10.51 2.93
C GLU A 174 13.02 9.98 2.44
N LEU A 175 13.39 10.26 1.20
CA LEU A 175 14.65 9.78 0.61
C LEU A 175 15.88 10.18 1.44
N LYS A 176 15.88 11.37 2.03
CA LYS A 176 16.93 11.84 2.95
C LYS A 176 17.08 11.02 4.24
N ASP A 177 16.02 10.28 4.64
CA ASP A 177 16.07 9.37 5.79
C ASP A 177 16.81 8.07 5.43
N ILE A 178 16.97 7.77 4.15
CA ILE A 178 17.66 6.58 3.62
C ILE A 178 19.10 6.92 3.23
N THR A 179 19.29 7.97 2.44
CA THR A 179 20.59 8.31 1.84
C THR A 179 20.82 9.81 1.77
N SER A 180 22.07 10.22 1.94
CA SER A 180 22.55 11.58 1.70
C SER A 180 23.12 11.77 0.29
N MET A 181 22.91 10.81 -0.63
CA MET A 181 23.43 10.91 -2.00
C MET A 181 22.88 12.15 -2.70
N PRO A 182 23.75 12.98 -3.33
CA PRO A 182 23.29 14.11 -4.11
C PRO A 182 22.33 13.68 -5.23
N LYS A 183 21.26 14.44 -5.41
CA LYS A 183 20.19 14.15 -6.38
C LYS A 183 20.74 13.84 -7.77
N ALA A 184 21.61 14.69 -8.32
CA ALA A 184 22.19 14.51 -9.64
C ALA A 184 22.98 13.20 -9.79
N LYS A 185 23.64 12.72 -8.70
CA LYS A 185 24.35 11.45 -8.72
C LYS A 185 23.37 10.27 -8.72
N LEU A 186 22.29 10.36 -7.94
CA LEU A 186 21.23 9.36 -7.91
C LEU A 186 20.54 9.27 -9.28
N GLU A 187 20.22 10.40 -9.90
CA GLU A 187 19.64 10.47 -11.24
C GLU A 187 20.54 9.83 -12.31
N SER A 188 21.87 10.01 -12.18
CA SER A 188 22.83 9.32 -13.07
C SER A 188 22.81 7.79 -12.88
N ILE A 189 22.58 7.31 -11.66
CA ILE A 189 22.42 5.87 -11.38
C ILE A 189 21.10 5.37 -11.99
N LEU A 190 19.99 6.12 -11.86
CA LEU A 190 18.71 5.76 -12.47
C LEU A 190 18.82 5.64 -13.98
N MET A 191 19.47 6.60 -14.65
CA MET A 191 19.76 6.57 -16.09
C MET A 191 20.60 5.34 -16.49
N LYS A 192 21.57 4.94 -15.69
CA LYS A 192 22.37 3.73 -15.92
C LYS A 192 21.55 2.47 -15.77
N ASN A 193 20.66 2.43 -14.78
CA ASN A 193 19.94 1.23 -14.37
C ASN A 193 18.63 0.99 -15.15
N ILE A 194 18.12 1.96 -15.92
CA ILE A 194 16.84 1.85 -16.66
C ILE A 194 16.75 0.62 -17.56
N ASN A 195 17.87 0.22 -18.17
CA ASN A 195 17.93 -0.95 -19.05
C ASN A 195 18.32 -2.26 -18.35
N THR A 196 18.45 -2.26 -17.02
CA THR A 196 18.63 -3.51 -16.26
C THR A 196 17.31 -4.26 -16.05
N ILE A 197 16.19 -3.60 -16.31
CA ILE A 197 14.84 -4.17 -16.28
C ILE A 197 14.37 -4.44 -17.71
N HIS A 198 13.66 -5.57 -17.87
CA HIS A 198 13.05 -5.92 -19.15
C HIS A 198 11.91 -4.94 -19.48
N SER A 199 11.88 -4.43 -20.72
CA SER A 199 10.88 -3.42 -21.10
C SER A 199 9.48 -4.00 -21.33
N GLY A 200 9.38 -5.30 -21.59
CA GLY A 200 8.10 -5.91 -22.00
C GLY A 200 7.59 -5.48 -23.37
N THR A 201 8.32 -4.59 -24.06
CA THR A 201 7.93 -4.03 -25.36
C THR A 201 8.85 -4.57 -26.45
N SER A 202 8.29 -4.97 -27.58
CA SER A 202 9.04 -5.42 -28.76
C SER A 202 8.55 -4.73 -30.02
N ASP A 203 9.45 -4.57 -30.98
CA ASP A 203 9.15 -4.11 -32.34
C ASP A 203 9.64 -5.12 -33.39
N ASN A 204 9.63 -4.74 -34.66
CA ASN A 204 10.10 -5.60 -35.76
C ASN A 204 11.61 -5.94 -35.68
N GLY A 205 12.37 -5.26 -34.82
CA GLY A 205 13.81 -5.47 -34.61
C GLY A 205 14.13 -6.27 -33.35
N GLY A 206 13.15 -6.59 -32.53
CA GLY A 206 13.31 -7.30 -31.25
C GLY A 206 12.89 -6.47 -30.04
N ASP A 207 13.47 -6.75 -28.86
CA ASP A 207 13.14 -6.05 -27.62
C ASP A 207 13.59 -4.59 -27.67
N VAL A 208 12.65 -3.68 -27.44
CA VAL A 208 12.92 -2.24 -27.32
C VAL A 208 13.46 -1.95 -25.93
N LYS A 209 14.55 -1.20 -25.83
CA LYS A 209 15.11 -0.80 -24.52
C LYS A 209 14.23 0.26 -23.86
N ASN A 210 14.14 0.21 -22.54
CA ASN A 210 13.42 1.24 -21.78
C ASN A 210 13.98 2.65 -22.04
N SER A 211 15.31 2.79 -22.20
CA SER A 211 15.96 4.06 -22.53
C SER A 211 15.49 4.67 -23.85
N ASP A 212 15.09 3.86 -24.82
CA ASP A 212 14.67 4.30 -26.15
C ASP A 212 13.23 4.83 -26.13
N MET A 213 12.48 4.57 -25.06
CA MET A 213 11.11 5.02 -24.84
C MET A 213 11.01 6.22 -23.88
N LEU A 214 12.15 6.78 -23.43
CA LEU A 214 12.15 7.91 -22.49
C LEU A 214 11.55 9.16 -23.15
N LEU A 215 10.71 9.85 -22.39
CA LEU A 215 10.13 11.17 -22.69
C LEU A 215 10.89 12.30 -21.98
N VAL A 216 11.90 11.95 -21.18
CA VAL A 216 12.70 12.87 -20.37
C VAL A 216 14.19 12.69 -20.68
N GLU A 217 14.96 13.77 -20.60
CA GLU A 217 16.43 13.72 -20.78
C GLU A 217 17.13 13.10 -19.57
N VAL A 218 16.58 13.33 -18.37
CA VAL A 218 17.12 12.81 -17.10
C VAL A 218 15.95 12.22 -16.31
N ILE A 219 16.12 10.99 -15.83
CA ILE A 219 15.14 10.34 -14.96
C ILE A 219 15.22 11.00 -13.58
N PRO A 220 14.16 11.71 -13.11
CA PRO A 220 14.21 12.42 -11.84
C PRO A 220 14.14 11.45 -10.67
N ALA A 221 14.98 11.63 -9.65
CA ALA A 221 14.75 10.98 -8.37
C ALA A 221 13.43 11.50 -7.76
N THR A 222 12.49 10.60 -7.48
CA THR A 222 11.14 10.89 -7.00
C THR A 222 10.93 10.40 -5.56
N ASP A 223 9.89 10.91 -4.90
CA ASP A 223 9.42 10.40 -3.60
C ASP A 223 8.55 9.13 -3.72
N ASN A 224 8.33 8.64 -4.93
CA ASN A 224 7.61 7.41 -5.22
C ASN A 224 8.60 6.23 -5.21
N PHE A 225 8.97 5.78 -4.03
CA PHE A 225 9.97 4.74 -3.82
C PHE A 225 9.56 3.75 -2.73
N TYR A 226 10.16 2.58 -2.80
CA TYR A 226 10.14 1.55 -1.76
C TYR A 226 11.47 0.81 -1.74
N PHE A 227 11.62 -0.16 -0.85
CA PHE A 227 12.87 -0.93 -0.76
C PHE A 227 12.63 -2.34 -0.24
N ASP A 228 13.62 -3.19 -0.48
CA ASP A 228 13.75 -4.52 0.08
C ASP A 228 15.14 -4.75 0.71
N GLN A 229 15.51 -5.99 0.94
CA GLN A 229 16.81 -6.36 1.49
C GLN A 229 18.00 -6.10 0.53
N LYS A 230 17.76 -5.83 -0.75
CA LYS A 230 18.79 -5.71 -1.79
C LYS A 230 18.86 -4.32 -2.40
N ASN A 231 17.73 -3.66 -2.59
CA ASN A 231 17.62 -2.45 -3.40
C ASN A 231 16.66 -1.42 -2.80
N LEU A 232 16.91 -0.17 -3.16
CA LEU A 232 15.93 0.91 -3.22
C LEU A 232 15.34 0.92 -4.63
N TYR A 233 14.02 0.98 -4.74
CA TYR A 233 13.30 0.99 -6.01
C TYR A 233 12.59 2.32 -6.21
N PHE A 234 12.71 2.91 -7.39
CA PHE A 234 11.96 4.09 -7.82
C PHE A 234 10.90 3.64 -8.81
N HIS A 235 9.63 3.96 -8.52
CA HIS A 235 8.49 3.55 -9.31
C HIS A 235 7.91 4.76 -10.06
N TYR A 236 7.77 4.62 -11.37
CA TYR A 236 7.22 5.63 -12.27
C TYR A 236 6.00 5.07 -12.96
N SER A 237 4.88 5.79 -12.87
CA SER A 237 3.66 5.44 -13.58
C SER A 237 3.79 5.76 -15.08
N PRO A 238 2.93 5.21 -15.95
CA PRO A 238 2.92 5.57 -17.37
C PRO A 238 2.89 7.09 -17.57
N TYR A 239 3.59 7.55 -18.58
CA TYR A 239 3.79 8.97 -18.92
C TYR A 239 4.65 9.79 -17.95
N GLU A 240 5.08 9.27 -16.81
CA GLU A 240 5.98 10.03 -15.93
C GLU A 240 7.39 10.17 -16.54
N ILE A 241 7.92 9.09 -17.11
CA ILE A 241 9.25 9.10 -17.75
C ILE A 241 9.29 8.40 -19.10
N THR A 242 8.31 7.56 -19.42
CA THR A 242 8.22 6.79 -20.68
C THR A 242 6.83 6.92 -21.29
N ALA A 243 6.69 6.56 -22.58
CA ALA A 243 5.39 6.45 -23.22
C ALA A 243 4.52 5.36 -22.57
N PHE A 244 3.19 5.49 -22.69
CA PHE A 244 2.22 4.54 -22.11
C PHE A 244 2.50 3.09 -22.47
N ALA A 245 2.96 2.83 -23.70
CA ALA A 245 3.26 1.49 -24.18
C ALA A 245 4.38 0.76 -23.38
N ALA A 246 5.23 1.52 -22.68
CA ALA A 246 6.24 0.94 -21.79
C ALA A 246 5.66 0.44 -20.46
N GLY A 247 4.42 0.82 -20.13
CA GLY A 247 3.83 0.53 -18.83
C GLY A 247 4.46 1.37 -17.71
N ASP A 248 4.32 0.88 -16.49
CA ASP A 248 5.03 1.42 -15.32
C ASP A 248 6.48 0.92 -15.26
N ILE A 249 7.36 1.76 -14.78
CA ILE A 249 8.81 1.50 -14.74
C ILE A 249 9.27 1.49 -13.28
N VAL A 250 9.92 0.40 -12.86
CA VAL A 250 10.48 0.25 -11.50
C VAL A 250 11.99 0.09 -11.60
N ILE A 251 12.75 1.13 -11.24
CA ILE A 251 14.20 1.17 -11.38
C ILE A 251 14.86 0.79 -10.05
N PRO A 252 15.63 -0.32 -9.97
CA PRO A 252 16.39 -0.68 -8.79
C PRO A 252 17.68 0.13 -8.68
N VAL A 253 18.01 0.52 -7.45
CA VAL A 253 19.32 1.06 -7.04
C VAL A 253 19.81 0.20 -5.89
N SER A 254 20.88 -0.52 -6.08
CA SER A 254 21.43 -1.44 -5.08
C SER A 254 22.00 -0.71 -3.87
N TRP A 255 21.98 -1.36 -2.71
CA TRP A 255 22.62 -0.81 -1.50
C TRP A 255 24.12 -0.57 -1.69
N GLU A 256 24.77 -1.34 -2.57
CA GLU A 256 26.18 -1.13 -2.90
C GLU A 256 26.40 0.18 -3.70
N GLU A 257 25.47 0.53 -4.62
CA GLU A 257 25.53 1.82 -5.34
C GLU A 257 25.30 3.02 -4.42
N LEU A 258 24.61 2.83 -3.29
CA LEU A 258 24.37 3.84 -2.25
C LEU A 258 25.40 3.81 -1.13
N LYS A 259 26.38 2.89 -1.17
CA LYS A 259 27.40 2.72 -0.15
C LYS A 259 28.16 4.02 0.13
N GLY A 260 28.33 4.30 1.41
CA GLY A 260 28.99 5.55 1.86
C GLY A 260 28.06 6.76 1.98
N THR A 261 26.81 6.67 1.49
CA THR A 261 25.80 7.72 1.62
C THR A 261 24.57 7.29 2.41
N LEU A 262 24.49 6.00 2.77
CA LEU A 262 23.37 5.48 3.56
C LEU A 262 23.35 6.11 4.95
N ASN A 263 22.14 6.49 5.40
CA ASN A 263 21.92 6.92 6.77
C ASN A 263 22.24 5.77 7.75
N THR A 264 23.02 6.04 8.78
CA THR A 264 23.50 5.03 9.73
C THR A 264 22.35 4.28 10.40
N GLU A 265 21.34 5.00 10.92
CA GLU A 265 20.18 4.38 11.56
C GLU A 265 19.40 3.47 10.60
N PHE A 266 19.17 3.94 9.35
CA PHE A 266 18.53 3.14 8.33
C PHE A 266 19.32 1.87 8.01
N LYS A 267 20.63 2.01 7.77
CA LYS A 267 21.54 0.91 7.49
C LYS A 267 21.53 -0.15 8.59
N GLU A 268 21.61 0.28 9.86
CA GLU A 268 21.59 -0.62 11.02
C GLU A 268 20.24 -1.35 11.14
N ARG A 269 19.12 -0.65 11.02
CA ARG A 269 17.77 -1.24 11.09
C ARG A 269 17.53 -2.25 9.98
N MET A 270 17.97 -1.95 8.76
CA MET A 270 17.86 -2.85 7.61
C MET A 270 18.93 -3.95 7.59
N LYS A 271 19.92 -3.89 8.51
CA LYS A 271 21.06 -4.84 8.58
C LYS A 271 21.86 -4.91 7.27
N ILE A 272 21.98 -3.77 6.56
CA ILE A 272 22.76 -3.65 5.33
C ILE A 272 24.25 -3.68 5.71
N LYS A 273 25.02 -4.54 5.06
CA LYS A 273 26.45 -4.74 5.31
C LYS A 273 27.34 -3.70 4.61
#